data_d46dc98331cd3727dbe2d8cd58664168
#
_entry.id   d46dc98331cd3727dbe2d8cd58664168
#
_cell.length_a   1.000
_cell.length_b   1.000
_cell.length_c   1.000
_cell.angle_alpha   90.00
_cell.angle_beta   90.00
_cell.angle_gamma   90.00
#
_symmetry.space_group_name_H-M   'P 1'
#
loop_
_entity.id
_entity.type
_entity.pdbx_description
1 polymer ?
#
loop_
_entity_poly.entity_id
_entity_poly.type
_entity_poly.pdbx_seq_one_letter_code
_entity_poly.pdbx_strand_id
1 'polypeptide(L)'
;MMPGVADDAEDDEPALAEADLALPPDPEPVAPELELLEDVTQLYLNEIGAKPLLTPEDELATARRVRAGDFSARQRMIEHNLRLVVNIAKHYLNRGIPLLDLIEEGNLGLIHALEKFDPERGFRFSTYATWWIRQNIERGIMNQSRTIRLPVHVVKEINVVLRAIRHLESAATRDTSVERIAALIDRPVDDVRRILHLNEHIASLDAPLEIASSHTIGEVIADESATDPESLLQSREMGGLLDDWLAQLTERQRQIIERRYGLNGAEVSTLDALSGELGLTRERVRQIQVEGLDRLRKIIKRGGIARDSLL
;
A
#
# COMPACT_ATOMS: atom_id res chain seq x y z
N MET A 1 26.42 3.60 2.38
CA MET A 1 26.58 3.03 1.04
C MET A 1 25.35 2.14 0.80
N MET A 2 24.28 2.72 0.27
CA MET A 2 23.02 2.01 -0.02
C MET A 2 23.06 1.56 -1.48
N PRO A 3 22.62 0.32 -1.82
CA PRO A 3 22.56 -0.12 -3.20
C PRO A 3 21.36 0.53 -3.89
N GLY A 4 21.62 1.09 -5.08
CA GLY A 4 20.63 1.74 -5.92
C GLY A 4 19.57 0.74 -6.39
N VAL A 5 18.34 1.20 -6.33
CA VAL A 5 17.19 0.57 -7.00
C VAL A 5 17.42 0.75 -8.49
N ALA A 6 17.73 -0.34 -9.17
CA ALA A 6 17.76 -0.38 -10.63
C ALA A 6 16.34 -0.16 -11.14
N ASP A 7 16.17 0.90 -11.89
CA ASP A 7 14.97 1.23 -12.66
C ASP A 7 15.01 0.36 -13.92
N ASP A 8 14.49 -0.88 -13.81
CA ASP A 8 14.31 -1.75 -14.96
C ASP A 8 13.13 -1.23 -15.81
N ALA A 9 13.39 -0.13 -16.52
CA ALA A 9 12.59 0.27 -17.66
C ALA A 9 12.99 -0.63 -18.85
N GLU A 10 12.41 -1.82 -18.92
CA GLU A 10 12.38 -2.59 -20.15
C GLU A 10 11.60 -1.79 -21.18
N ASP A 11 12.33 -1.23 -22.15
CA ASP A 11 11.86 -0.63 -23.40
C ASP A 11 11.25 -1.75 -24.29
N ASP A 12 10.10 -2.28 -23.87
CA ASP A 12 9.28 -3.15 -24.74
C ASP A 12 8.64 -2.28 -25.83
N GLU A 13 9.30 -2.17 -26.98
CA GLU A 13 8.63 -1.77 -28.22
C GLU A 13 7.45 -2.74 -28.44
N PRO A 14 6.21 -2.22 -28.58
CA PRO A 14 5.06 -3.11 -28.77
C PRO A 14 5.18 -3.75 -30.15
N ALA A 15 5.51 -5.04 -30.18
CA ALA A 15 5.12 -5.87 -31.30
C ALA A 15 3.58 -5.72 -31.44
N LEU A 16 3.13 -5.31 -32.62
CA LEU A 16 1.71 -5.21 -32.97
C LEU A 16 1.04 -6.58 -32.88
N ALA A 17 0.87 -7.07 -31.67
CA ALA A 17 -0.01 -8.18 -31.37
C ALA A 17 -1.35 -7.55 -30.98
N GLU A 18 -2.31 -7.65 -31.90
CA GLU A 18 -3.73 -7.50 -31.61
C GLU A 18 -4.13 -8.52 -30.52
N ALA A 19 -3.83 -8.20 -29.27
CA ALA A 19 -4.40 -8.89 -28.14
C ALA A 19 -5.69 -8.17 -27.78
N ASP A 20 -6.77 -8.80 -28.20
CA ASP A 20 -8.17 -8.60 -27.88
C ASP A 20 -8.39 -8.21 -26.40
N LEU A 21 -8.12 -6.94 -26.07
CA LEU A 21 -8.59 -6.29 -24.85
C LEU A 21 -10.00 -5.77 -25.18
N ALA A 22 -10.97 -6.69 -25.19
CA ALA A 22 -12.36 -6.33 -25.22
C ALA A 22 -12.62 -5.28 -24.14
N LEU A 23 -12.90 -4.05 -24.57
CA LEU A 23 -13.39 -2.99 -23.70
C LEU A 23 -14.59 -3.54 -22.92
N PRO A 24 -14.66 -3.34 -21.59
CA PRO A 24 -15.88 -3.62 -20.86
C PRO A 24 -17.00 -2.76 -21.48
N PRO A 25 -18.26 -3.27 -21.52
CA PRO A 25 -19.38 -2.51 -22.02
C PRO A 25 -19.46 -1.15 -21.33
N ASP A 26 -19.88 -0.13 -22.06
CA ASP A 26 -20.02 1.24 -21.57
C ASP A 26 -20.80 1.24 -20.25
N PRO A 27 -20.28 1.86 -19.19
CA PRO A 27 -21.05 2.04 -17.97
C PRO A 27 -22.23 2.96 -18.25
N GLU A 28 -23.43 2.59 -17.80
CA GLU A 28 -24.59 3.45 -17.85
C GLU A 28 -24.31 4.81 -17.21
N PRO A 29 -24.86 5.92 -17.72
CA PRO A 29 -24.58 7.25 -17.21
C PRO A 29 -25.13 7.39 -15.78
N VAL A 30 -24.23 7.44 -14.81
CA VAL A 30 -24.56 7.77 -13.41
C VAL A 30 -24.68 9.27 -13.28
N ALA A 31 -25.81 9.74 -12.75
CA ALA A 31 -26.12 11.15 -12.52
C ALA A 31 -25.14 11.83 -11.55
N PRO A 32 -24.83 13.11 -11.70
CA PRO A 32 -23.72 13.78 -11.05
C PRO A 32 -24.08 14.35 -9.66
N GLU A 33 -23.40 13.86 -8.63
CA GLU A 33 -23.23 14.62 -7.38
C GLU A 33 -21.86 15.34 -7.40
N LEU A 34 -21.77 16.50 -8.07
CA LEU A 34 -20.47 17.18 -8.26
C LEU A 34 -20.60 18.70 -8.42
N GLU A 35 -21.30 19.40 -7.51
CA GLU A 35 -21.53 20.84 -7.69
C GLU A 35 -20.32 21.75 -7.41
N LEU A 36 -19.23 21.32 -6.79
CA LEU A 36 -18.06 22.18 -6.49
C LEU A 36 -16.77 21.80 -7.23
N LEU A 37 -16.63 20.59 -7.70
CA LEU A 37 -15.56 20.18 -8.64
C LEU A 37 -15.91 20.54 -10.09
N GLU A 38 -17.17 20.88 -10.37
CA GLU A 38 -17.67 21.26 -11.70
C GLU A 38 -16.97 22.51 -12.23
N ASP A 39 -16.64 23.49 -11.38
CA ASP A 39 -16.13 24.78 -11.85
C ASP A 39 -14.69 24.64 -12.41
N VAL A 40 -13.80 23.99 -11.72
CA VAL A 40 -12.40 23.81 -12.17
C VAL A 40 -12.32 22.85 -13.36
N THR A 41 -13.05 21.73 -13.30
CA THR A 41 -13.11 20.77 -14.40
C THR A 41 -13.72 21.38 -15.64
N GLN A 42 -14.80 22.15 -15.50
CA GLN A 42 -15.47 22.84 -16.59
C GLN A 42 -14.58 23.93 -17.21
N LEU A 43 -13.85 24.67 -16.38
CA LEU A 43 -12.89 25.67 -16.85
C LEU A 43 -11.81 25.02 -17.73
N TYR A 44 -11.22 23.94 -17.25
CA TYR A 44 -10.22 23.17 -18.01
C TYR A 44 -10.80 22.65 -19.33
N LEU A 45 -11.99 22.05 -19.30
CA LEU A 45 -12.65 21.51 -20.51
C LEU A 45 -12.98 22.61 -21.52
N ASN A 46 -13.38 23.79 -21.07
CA ASN A 46 -13.64 24.95 -21.93
C ASN A 46 -12.34 25.46 -22.58
N GLU A 47 -11.25 25.52 -21.82
CA GLU A 47 -9.96 25.99 -22.30
C GLU A 47 -9.36 25.09 -23.38
N ILE A 48 -9.39 23.75 -23.17
CA ILE A 48 -8.93 22.79 -24.17
C ILE A 48 -9.89 22.73 -25.38
N GLY A 49 -11.19 23.00 -25.17
CA GLY A 49 -12.21 23.04 -26.22
C GLY A 49 -12.02 24.18 -27.20
N ALA A 50 -11.43 25.29 -26.76
CA ALA A 50 -11.16 26.46 -27.60
C ALA A 50 -10.07 26.22 -28.67
N LYS A 51 -9.21 25.19 -28.48
CA LYS A 51 -8.16 24.87 -29.45
C LYS A 51 -8.72 24.00 -30.59
N PRO A 52 -8.62 24.44 -31.86
CA PRO A 52 -9.06 23.66 -33.01
C PRO A 52 -8.17 22.44 -33.24
N LEU A 53 -8.71 21.38 -33.85
CA LEU A 53 -7.91 20.23 -34.25
C LEU A 53 -6.94 20.59 -35.39
N LEU A 54 -5.73 20.01 -35.37
CA LEU A 54 -4.76 20.18 -36.45
C LEU A 54 -5.23 19.42 -37.71
N THR A 55 -5.05 20.05 -38.88
CA THR A 55 -5.15 19.34 -40.14
C THR A 55 -4.04 18.31 -40.29
N PRO A 56 -4.18 17.27 -41.15
CA PRO A 56 -3.11 16.31 -41.39
C PRO A 56 -1.79 16.95 -41.83
N GLU A 57 -1.88 18.01 -42.64
CA GLU A 57 -0.71 18.76 -43.15
C GLU A 57 -0.04 19.56 -42.05
N ASP A 58 -0.82 20.29 -41.22
CA ASP A 58 -0.31 21.03 -40.07
C ASP A 58 0.30 20.10 -39.02
N GLU A 59 -0.33 18.95 -38.77
CA GLU A 59 0.16 17.93 -37.84
C GLU A 59 1.55 17.44 -38.28
N LEU A 60 1.71 17.08 -39.56
CA LEU A 60 2.98 16.64 -40.12
C LEU A 60 4.07 17.74 -40.05
N ALA A 61 3.69 18.95 -40.44
CA ALA A 61 4.61 20.09 -40.39
C ALA A 61 5.08 20.42 -38.98
N THR A 62 4.10 20.38 -38.00
CA THR A 62 4.40 20.64 -36.60
C THR A 62 5.24 19.51 -36.00
N ALA A 63 4.92 18.24 -36.30
CA ALA A 63 5.69 17.09 -35.82
C ALA A 63 7.15 17.08 -36.28
N ARG A 64 7.44 17.49 -37.55
CA ARG A 64 8.78 17.65 -38.04
C ARG A 64 9.57 18.74 -37.30
N ARG A 65 8.91 19.86 -36.94
CA ARG A 65 9.50 20.91 -36.10
C ARG A 65 9.77 20.43 -34.68
N VAL A 66 8.88 19.64 -34.09
CA VAL A 66 9.10 19.00 -32.77
C VAL A 66 10.36 18.14 -32.80
N ARG A 67 10.54 17.33 -33.85
CA ARG A 67 11.74 16.49 -34.03
C ARG A 67 12.99 17.28 -34.20
N ALA A 68 12.90 18.50 -34.74
CA ALA A 68 14.02 19.46 -34.85
C ALA A 68 14.32 20.19 -33.52
N GLY A 69 13.57 19.92 -32.43
CA GLY A 69 13.79 20.52 -31.12
C GLY A 69 13.03 21.83 -30.87
N ASP A 70 12.06 22.19 -31.71
CA ASP A 70 11.29 23.43 -31.55
C ASP A 70 10.25 23.28 -30.39
N PHE A 71 10.53 24.01 -29.31
CA PHE A 71 9.68 24.02 -28.12
C PHE A 71 8.27 24.55 -28.40
N SER A 72 8.12 25.57 -29.23
CA SER A 72 6.81 26.15 -29.55
C SER A 72 5.95 25.17 -30.34
N ALA A 73 6.57 24.41 -31.26
CA ALA A 73 5.88 23.34 -31.98
C ALA A 73 5.48 22.20 -31.07
N ARG A 74 6.33 21.82 -30.10
CA ARG A 74 6.01 20.81 -29.07
C ARG A 74 4.79 21.23 -28.25
N GLN A 75 4.78 22.44 -27.73
CA GLN A 75 3.65 22.97 -26.97
C GLN A 75 2.38 22.97 -27.81
N ARG A 76 2.44 23.47 -29.05
CA ARG A 76 1.28 23.46 -29.97
C ARG A 76 0.75 22.04 -30.22
N MET A 77 1.63 21.07 -30.44
CA MET A 77 1.22 19.69 -30.68
C MET A 77 0.51 19.08 -29.47
N ILE A 78 0.98 19.35 -28.26
CA ILE A 78 0.33 18.90 -27.02
C ILE A 78 -1.04 19.56 -26.86
N GLU A 79 -1.13 20.89 -26.88
CA GLU A 79 -2.37 21.65 -26.64
C GLU A 79 -3.50 21.24 -27.58
N HIS A 80 -3.20 21.01 -28.85
CA HIS A 80 -4.21 20.62 -29.84
C HIS A 80 -4.67 19.15 -29.73
N ASN A 81 -3.98 18.33 -28.90
CA ASN A 81 -4.31 16.93 -28.69
C ASN A 81 -4.84 16.62 -27.29
N LEU A 82 -4.96 17.61 -26.36
CA LEU A 82 -5.52 17.39 -25.00
C LEU A 82 -6.94 16.84 -25.03
N ARG A 83 -7.75 17.22 -26.01
CA ARG A 83 -9.12 16.70 -26.19
C ARG A 83 -9.15 15.18 -26.41
N LEU A 84 -8.13 14.62 -27.08
CA LEU A 84 -7.99 13.18 -27.27
C LEU A 84 -7.77 12.48 -25.91
N VAL A 85 -6.92 13.06 -25.05
CA VAL A 85 -6.67 12.54 -23.72
C VAL A 85 -7.95 12.47 -22.91
N VAL A 86 -8.73 13.55 -22.85
CA VAL A 86 -10.01 13.59 -22.13
C VAL A 86 -10.99 12.54 -22.66
N ASN A 87 -11.08 12.39 -23.98
CA ASN A 87 -11.97 11.40 -24.58
C ASN A 87 -11.59 9.97 -24.13
N ILE A 88 -10.31 9.65 -24.08
CA ILE A 88 -9.83 8.35 -23.61
C ILE A 88 -10.03 8.20 -22.10
N ALA A 89 -9.70 9.22 -21.30
CA ALA A 89 -9.83 9.18 -19.84
C ALA A 89 -11.27 8.93 -19.38
N LYS A 90 -12.26 9.47 -20.08
CA LYS A 90 -13.68 9.26 -19.77
C LYS A 90 -14.09 7.78 -19.76
N HIS A 91 -13.44 6.91 -20.53
CA HIS A 91 -13.73 5.47 -20.54
C HIS A 91 -13.20 4.74 -19.29
N TYR A 92 -12.40 5.41 -18.48
CA TYR A 92 -11.81 4.88 -17.24
C TYR A 92 -12.42 5.47 -15.97
N LEU A 93 -13.53 6.20 -16.08
CA LEU A 93 -14.29 6.70 -14.94
C LEU A 93 -14.72 5.55 -14.00
N ASN A 94 -14.92 5.87 -12.72
CA ASN A 94 -15.37 4.94 -11.67
C ASN A 94 -14.41 3.75 -11.38
N ARG A 95 -13.11 3.92 -11.69
CA ARG A 95 -12.08 2.91 -11.40
C ARG A 95 -11.21 3.26 -10.19
N GLY A 96 -11.72 4.11 -9.28
CA GLY A 96 -11.02 4.47 -8.04
C GLY A 96 -10.07 5.66 -8.15
N ILE A 97 -10.05 6.35 -9.31
CA ILE A 97 -9.26 7.56 -9.54
C ILE A 97 -10.17 8.67 -10.08
N PRO A 98 -10.05 9.91 -9.60
CA PRO A 98 -10.77 11.07 -10.12
C PRO A 98 -10.47 11.33 -11.60
N LEU A 99 -11.43 11.95 -12.33
CA LEU A 99 -11.26 12.24 -13.77
C LEU A 99 -10.04 13.12 -14.05
N LEU A 100 -9.78 14.13 -13.23
CA LEU A 100 -8.65 15.03 -13.43
C LEU A 100 -7.31 14.30 -13.33
N ASP A 101 -7.16 13.39 -12.37
CA ASP A 101 -5.95 12.59 -12.20
C ASP A 101 -5.76 11.60 -13.37
N LEU A 102 -6.85 11.02 -13.89
CA LEU A 102 -6.80 10.21 -15.12
C LEU A 102 -6.36 11.01 -16.33
N ILE A 103 -6.79 12.28 -16.43
CA ILE A 103 -6.37 13.18 -17.50
C ILE A 103 -4.87 13.49 -17.37
N GLU A 104 -4.36 13.77 -16.17
CA GLU A 104 -2.93 14.04 -15.96
C GLU A 104 -2.06 12.83 -16.30
N GLU A 105 -2.45 11.63 -15.88
CA GLU A 105 -1.76 10.40 -16.31
C GLU A 105 -1.80 10.23 -17.83
N GLY A 106 -2.94 10.54 -18.46
CA GLY A 106 -3.08 10.53 -19.91
C GLY A 106 -2.23 11.59 -20.60
N ASN A 107 -2.07 12.78 -20.00
CA ASN A 107 -1.21 13.85 -20.51
C ASN A 107 0.26 13.42 -20.49
N LEU A 108 0.71 12.71 -19.45
CA LEU A 108 2.05 12.11 -19.42
C LEU A 108 2.23 11.12 -20.59
N GLY A 109 1.20 10.29 -20.86
CA GLY A 109 1.19 9.38 -22.00
C GLY A 109 1.27 10.11 -23.36
N LEU A 110 0.55 11.23 -23.50
CA LEU A 110 0.57 12.08 -24.71
C LEU A 110 1.97 12.66 -24.95
N ILE A 111 2.61 13.18 -23.88
CA ILE A 111 3.97 13.73 -23.94
C ILE A 111 4.96 12.65 -24.37
N HIS A 112 4.87 11.46 -23.75
CA HIS A 112 5.73 10.34 -24.10
C HIS A 112 5.54 9.87 -25.55
N ALA A 113 4.29 9.82 -26.01
CA ALA A 113 3.99 9.54 -27.41
C ALA A 113 4.65 10.53 -28.36
N LEU A 114 4.62 11.83 -28.02
CA LEU A 114 5.19 12.87 -28.86
C LEU A 114 6.73 12.75 -28.97
N GLU A 115 7.40 12.34 -27.91
CA GLU A 115 8.86 12.13 -27.90
C GLU A 115 9.30 10.98 -28.81
N LYS A 116 8.46 9.94 -28.92
CA LYS A 116 8.77 8.74 -29.72
C LYS A 116 8.11 8.74 -31.11
N PHE A 117 7.28 9.75 -31.44
CA PHE A 117 6.54 9.78 -32.70
C PHE A 117 7.44 10.06 -33.89
N ASP A 118 7.31 9.22 -34.94
CA ASP A 118 7.96 9.41 -36.23
C ASP A 118 6.94 9.83 -37.30
N PRO A 119 6.96 11.12 -37.72
CA PRO A 119 6.02 11.64 -38.71
C PRO A 119 6.20 11.05 -40.11
N GLU A 120 7.35 10.47 -40.43
CA GLU A 120 7.65 9.94 -41.76
C GLU A 120 7.00 8.56 -42.03
N ARG A 121 6.46 7.92 -40.98
CA ARG A 121 5.76 6.62 -41.11
C ARG A 121 4.36 6.73 -41.74
N GLY A 122 3.84 7.94 -41.98
CA GLY A 122 2.58 8.18 -42.66
C GLY A 122 1.31 7.93 -41.83
N PHE A 123 1.44 7.61 -40.55
CA PHE A 123 0.30 7.46 -39.64
C PHE A 123 -0.03 8.77 -38.93
N ARG A 124 -1.31 8.95 -38.57
CA ARG A 124 -1.74 10.08 -37.75
C ARG A 124 -1.18 9.96 -36.33
N PHE A 125 -0.80 11.09 -35.75
CA PHE A 125 -0.30 11.14 -34.37
C PHE A 125 -1.32 10.56 -33.37
N SER A 126 -2.60 10.86 -33.55
CA SER A 126 -3.68 10.35 -32.68
C SER A 126 -3.70 8.81 -32.59
N THR A 127 -3.42 8.10 -33.69
CA THR A 127 -3.38 6.64 -33.71
C THR A 127 -2.26 6.11 -32.80
N TYR A 128 -1.09 6.71 -32.86
CA TYR A 128 0.05 6.33 -32.04
C TYR A 128 -0.10 6.77 -30.57
N ALA A 129 -0.57 8.01 -30.37
CA ALA A 129 -0.77 8.58 -29.04
C ALA A 129 -1.83 7.83 -28.23
N THR A 130 -2.89 7.34 -28.85
CA THR A 130 -3.97 6.58 -28.18
C THR A 130 -3.42 5.40 -27.39
N TRP A 131 -2.43 4.67 -27.92
CA TRP A 131 -1.81 3.54 -27.23
C TRP A 131 -1.05 3.98 -25.97
N TRP A 132 -0.23 5.02 -26.08
CA TRP A 132 0.54 5.55 -24.95
C TRP A 132 -0.33 6.19 -23.87
N ILE A 133 -1.35 6.94 -24.27
CA ILE A 133 -2.32 7.53 -23.35
C ILE A 133 -3.01 6.44 -22.56
N ARG A 134 -3.51 5.40 -23.23
CA ARG A 134 -4.17 4.26 -22.59
C ARG A 134 -3.22 3.54 -21.62
N GLN A 135 -2.02 3.23 -22.06
CA GLN A 135 -1.00 2.56 -21.27
C GLN A 135 -0.67 3.31 -19.96
N ASN A 136 -0.51 4.63 -20.05
CA ASN A 136 -0.23 5.44 -18.87
C ASN A 136 -1.42 5.52 -17.92
N ILE A 137 -2.63 5.73 -18.43
CA ILE A 137 -3.85 5.72 -17.61
C ILE A 137 -4.02 4.38 -16.89
N GLU A 138 -3.87 3.26 -17.58
CA GLU A 138 -3.97 1.93 -16.97
C GLU A 138 -2.89 1.69 -15.92
N ARG A 139 -1.66 2.14 -16.18
CA ARG A 139 -0.56 2.08 -15.22
C ARG A 139 -0.85 2.96 -14.00
N GLY A 140 -1.38 4.17 -14.20
CA GLY A 140 -1.83 5.06 -13.13
C GLY A 140 -2.90 4.40 -12.26
N ILE A 141 -3.92 3.80 -12.87
CA ILE A 141 -4.96 3.06 -12.14
C ILE A 141 -4.37 1.92 -11.31
N MET A 142 -3.50 1.09 -11.88
CA MET A 142 -2.87 0.00 -11.13
C MET A 142 -2.03 0.49 -9.95
N ASN A 143 -1.48 1.70 -10.03
CA ASN A 143 -0.60 2.26 -9.01
C ASN A 143 -1.33 3.03 -7.91
N GLN A 144 -2.46 3.68 -8.21
CA GLN A 144 -3.07 4.70 -7.35
C GLN A 144 -4.51 4.37 -6.93
N SER A 145 -5.21 3.42 -7.60
CA SER A 145 -6.61 3.14 -7.33
C SER A 145 -6.89 2.47 -5.97
N ARG A 146 -5.86 1.99 -5.28
CA ARG A 146 -6.00 1.26 -4.01
C ARG A 146 -5.30 1.97 -2.87
N THR A 147 -5.94 2.02 -1.70
CA THR A 147 -5.36 2.56 -0.46
C THR A 147 -4.07 1.80 -0.07
N ILE A 148 -4.08 0.49 -0.16
CA ILE A 148 -2.87 -0.34 -0.04
C ILE A 148 -2.42 -0.68 -1.45
N ARG A 149 -1.31 -0.07 -1.88
CA ARG A 149 -0.74 -0.29 -3.21
C ARG A 149 -0.29 -1.74 -3.38
N LEU A 150 -0.74 -2.37 -4.45
CA LEU A 150 -0.30 -3.71 -4.86
C LEU A 150 0.68 -3.62 -6.05
N PRO A 151 1.66 -4.53 -6.14
CA PRO A 151 2.52 -4.64 -7.32
C PRO A 151 1.70 -4.93 -8.59
N VAL A 152 2.14 -4.41 -9.74
CA VAL A 152 1.40 -4.53 -11.03
C VAL A 152 1.13 -5.97 -11.42
N HIS A 153 2.08 -6.90 -11.18
CA HIS A 153 1.87 -8.32 -11.50
C HIS A 153 0.73 -8.93 -10.69
N VAL A 154 0.59 -8.56 -9.40
CA VAL A 154 -0.52 -9.03 -8.54
C VAL A 154 -1.86 -8.48 -9.04
N VAL A 155 -1.90 -7.20 -9.43
CA VAL A 155 -3.12 -6.61 -10.01
C VAL A 155 -3.52 -7.31 -11.32
N LYS A 156 -2.55 -7.65 -12.16
CA LYS A 156 -2.80 -8.44 -13.38
C LYS A 156 -3.38 -9.82 -13.05
N GLU A 157 -2.86 -10.51 -12.03
CA GLU A 157 -3.39 -11.80 -11.58
C GLU A 157 -4.82 -11.68 -11.04
N ILE A 158 -5.11 -10.67 -10.22
CA ILE A 158 -6.47 -10.36 -9.75
C ILE A 158 -7.42 -10.17 -10.95
N ASN A 159 -7.00 -9.40 -11.95
CA ASN A 159 -7.82 -9.15 -13.14
C ASN A 159 -8.08 -10.43 -13.97
N VAL A 160 -7.15 -11.40 -13.99
CA VAL A 160 -7.36 -12.72 -14.61
C VAL A 160 -8.45 -13.48 -13.86
N VAL A 161 -8.36 -13.54 -12.53
CA VAL A 161 -9.36 -14.21 -11.68
C VAL A 161 -10.73 -13.56 -11.83
N LEU A 162 -10.82 -12.22 -11.80
CA LEU A 162 -12.08 -11.49 -11.95
C LEU A 162 -12.71 -11.68 -13.34
N ARG A 163 -11.91 -11.83 -14.39
CA ARG A 163 -12.42 -12.18 -15.73
C ARG A 163 -12.98 -13.60 -15.77
N ALA A 164 -12.32 -14.55 -15.11
CA ALA A 164 -12.80 -15.91 -15.01
C ALA A 164 -14.14 -15.99 -14.25
N ILE A 165 -14.31 -15.24 -13.18
CA ILE A 165 -15.57 -15.13 -12.42
C ILE A 165 -16.68 -14.62 -13.34
N ARG A 166 -16.46 -13.48 -14.03
CA ARG A 166 -17.44 -12.89 -14.95
C ARG A 166 -17.82 -13.85 -16.09
N HIS A 167 -16.85 -14.61 -16.60
CA HIS A 167 -17.09 -15.62 -17.63
C HIS A 167 -18.00 -16.75 -17.12
N LEU A 168 -17.78 -17.23 -15.89
CA LEU A 168 -18.61 -18.26 -15.26
C LEU A 168 -20.02 -17.75 -14.95
N GLU A 169 -20.15 -16.51 -14.50
CA GLU A 169 -21.46 -15.85 -14.26
C GLU A 169 -22.26 -15.71 -15.56
N SER A 170 -21.60 -15.30 -16.66
CA SER A 170 -22.26 -15.14 -17.97
C SER A 170 -22.65 -16.45 -18.61
N ALA A 171 -21.98 -17.56 -18.29
CA ALA A 171 -22.28 -18.90 -18.81
C ALA A 171 -23.50 -19.58 -18.17
N ALA A 172 -24.35 -18.81 -17.45
CA ALA A 172 -25.56 -19.28 -16.74
C ALA A 172 -25.30 -20.42 -15.70
N THR A 173 -24.04 -20.68 -15.40
CA THR A 173 -23.66 -21.66 -14.40
C THR A 173 -23.54 -20.90 -13.07
N ARG A 174 -24.53 -20.98 -12.21
CA ARG A 174 -24.58 -20.29 -10.88
C ARG A 174 -23.48 -20.73 -9.91
N ASP A 175 -22.58 -21.59 -10.30
CA ASP A 175 -21.53 -22.14 -9.47
C ASP A 175 -20.21 -21.43 -9.77
N THR A 176 -19.90 -20.40 -8.97
CA THR A 176 -18.64 -19.62 -8.98
C THR A 176 -17.71 -20.08 -7.87
N SER A 177 -17.68 -21.41 -7.58
CA SER A 177 -16.78 -21.95 -6.57
C SER A 177 -15.31 -21.72 -6.91
N VAL A 178 -14.48 -21.58 -5.88
CA VAL A 178 -13.04 -21.32 -6.03
C VAL A 178 -12.36 -22.44 -6.83
N GLU A 179 -12.82 -23.70 -6.64
CA GLU A 179 -12.33 -24.89 -7.35
C GLU A 179 -12.58 -24.78 -8.85
N ARG A 180 -13.72 -24.25 -9.24
CA ARG A 180 -14.10 -24.10 -10.66
C ARG A 180 -13.35 -22.97 -11.33
N ILE A 181 -13.14 -21.86 -10.62
CA ILE A 181 -12.29 -20.77 -11.08
C ILE A 181 -10.86 -21.29 -11.28
N ALA A 182 -10.32 -22.02 -10.30
CA ALA A 182 -8.98 -22.61 -10.36
C ALA A 182 -8.82 -23.56 -11.55
N ALA A 183 -9.81 -24.42 -11.82
CA ALA A 183 -9.81 -25.29 -12.98
C ALA A 183 -9.87 -24.52 -14.32
N LEU A 184 -10.63 -23.39 -14.37
CA LEU A 184 -10.74 -22.59 -15.59
C LEU A 184 -9.43 -21.86 -15.95
N ILE A 185 -8.69 -21.37 -14.95
CA ILE A 185 -7.43 -20.65 -15.16
C ILE A 185 -6.18 -21.53 -15.05
N ASP A 186 -6.36 -22.84 -14.83
CA ASP A 186 -5.30 -23.83 -14.65
C ASP A 186 -4.27 -23.44 -13.55
N ARG A 187 -4.81 -23.08 -12.35
CA ARG A 187 -4.01 -22.70 -11.18
C ARG A 187 -4.44 -23.46 -9.93
N PRO A 188 -3.52 -23.63 -8.93
CA PRO A 188 -3.87 -24.22 -7.64
C PRO A 188 -4.99 -23.45 -6.93
N VAL A 189 -5.90 -24.15 -6.26
CA VAL A 189 -7.03 -23.57 -5.51
C VAL A 189 -6.55 -22.59 -4.44
N ASP A 190 -5.46 -22.89 -3.76
CA ASP A 190 -4.91 -22.05 -2.69
C ASP A 190 -4.37 -20.71 -3.23
N ASP A 191 -3.81 -20.69 -4.44
CA ASP A 191 -3.38 -19.45 -5.08
C ASP A 191 -4.57 -18.57 -5.45
N VAL A 192 -5.65 -19.17 -5.99
CA VAL A 192 -6.87 -18.41 -6.30
C VAL A 192 -7.50 -17.84 -5.03
N ARG A 193 -7.55 -18.61 -3.93
CA ARG A 193 -8.05 -18.14 -2.64
C ARG A 193 -7.23 -16.97 -2.10
N ARG A 194 -5.91 -17.06 -2.17
CA ARG A 194 -5.00 -15.97 -1.79
C ARG A 194 -5.23 -14.70 -2.61
N ILE A 195 -5.38 -14.83 -3.94
CA ILE A 195 -5.63 -13.70 -4.84
C ILE A 195 -6.98 -13.04 -4.54
N LEU A 196 -8.03 -13.83 -4.26
CA LEU A 196 -9.34 -13.30 -3.88
C LEU A 196 -9.28 -12.53 -2.56
N HIS A 197 -8.56 -13.03 -1.56
CA HIS A 197 -8.35 -12.33 -0.30
C HIS A 197 -7.63 -10.98 -0.48
N LEU A 198 -6.64 -10.89 -1.39
CA LEU A 198 -5.98 -9.63 -1.72
C LEU A 198 -6.91 -8.62 -2.43
N ASN A 199 -8.04 -9.08 -2.96
CA ASN A 199 -9.02 -8.21 -3.62
C ASN A 199 -10.12 -7.70 -2.68
N GLU A 200 -10.09 -8.03 -1.39
CA GLU A 200 -11.05 -7.52 -0.42
C GLU A 200 -10.99 -5.99 -0.32
N HIS A 201 -12.17 -5.38 -0.21
CA HIS A 201 -12.29 -3.93 -0.06
C HIS A 201 -11.96 -3.50 1.36
N ILE A 202 -11.20 -2.42 1.48
CA ILE A 202 -10.91 -1.78 2.76
C ILE A 202 -12.08 -0.86 3.08
N ALA A 203 -12.69 -1.07 4.25
CA ALA A 203 -13.74 -0.19 4.75
C ALA A 203 -13.14 1.03 5.46
N SER A 204 -13.82 2.18 5.40
CA SER A 204 -13.46 3.34 6.21
C SER A 204 -13.81 3.11 7.67
N LEU A 205 -12.94 3.48 8.58
CA LEU A 205 -13.21 3.46 10.02
C LEU A 205 -14.31 4.47 10.42
N ASP A 206 -14.47 5.53 9.62
CA ASP A 206 -15.51 6.54 9.83
C ASP A 206 -16.86 6.15 9.22
N ALA A 207 -16.94 4.98 8.57
CA ALA A 207 -18.21 4.50 8.03
C ALA A 207 -19.20 4.21 9.19
N PRO A 208 -20.48 4.61 9.04
CA PRO A 208 -21.50 4.33 10.05
C PRO A 208 -21.75 2.84 10.16
N LEU A 209 -21.99 2.37 11.40
CA LEU A 209 -22.41 0.98 11.65
C LEU A 209 -23.87 0.80 11.18
N GLU A 210 -24.15 -0.25 10.42
CA GLU A 210 -25.49 -0.53 9.89
C GLU A 210 -26.57 -0.67 11.00
N ILE A 211 -26.18 -1.11 12.20
CA ILE A 211 -27.08 -1.38 13.32
C ILE A 211 -27.33 -0.13 14.19
N ALA A 212 -26.38 0.81 14.20
CA ALA A 212 -26.47 2.04 15.00
C ALA A 212 -25.83 3.20 14.25
N SER A 213 -26.63 3.95 13.51
CA SER A 213 -26.19 5.08 12.66
C SER A 213 -25.48 6.23 13.40
N SER A 214 -25.46 6.21 14.73
CA SER A 214 -24.78 7.19 15.59
C SER A 214 -23.32 6.84 15.92
N HIS A 215 -22.88 5.61 15.59
CA HIS A 215 -21.52 5.13 15.89
C HIS A 215 -20.80 4.75 14.62
N THR A 216 -19.50 5.01 14.60
CA THR A 216 -18.60 4.62 13.50
C THR A 216 -17.98 3.25 13.78
N ILE A 217 -17.48 2.58 12.73
CA ILE A 217 -16.74 1.31 12.86
C ILE A 217 -15.54 1.49 13.79
N GLY A 218 -14.85 2.63 13.71
CA GLY A 218 -13.67 2.94 14.52
C GLY A 218 -13.95 3.00 16.02
N GLU A 219 -15.17 3.44 16.44
CA GLU A 219 -15.54 3.52 17.87
C GLU A 219 -15.79 2.16 18.51
N VAL A 220 -16.05 1.12 17.71
CA VAL A 220 -16.34 -0.24 18.21
C VAL A 220 -15.09 -1.11 18.27
N ILE A 221 -14.02 -0.74 17.56
CA ILE A 221 -12.76 -1.49 17.58
C ILE A 221 -12.06 -1.24 18.90
N ALA A 222 -11.87 -2.31 19.69
CA ALA A 222 -11.13 -2.24 20.95
C ALA A 222 -9.64 -1.98 20.69
N ASP A 223 -9.03 -1.17 21.54
CA ASP A 223 -7.57 -0.99 21.54
C ASP A 223 -6.92 -2.19 22.24
N GLU A 224 -6.32 -3.09 21.46
CA GLU A 224 -5.61 -4.27 21.98
C GLU A 224 -4.36 -3.92 22.79
N SER A 225 -3.82 -2.72 22.64
CA SER A 225 -2.67 -2.22 23.39
C SER A 225 -3.05 -1.57 24.71
N ALA A 226 -4.32 -1.30 24.93
CA ALA A 226 -4.82 -0.74 26.18
C ALA A 226 -4.66 -1.75 27.32
N THR A 227 -3.77 -1.43 28.25
CA THR A 227 -3.55 -2.29 29.44
C THR A 227 -4.73 -2.10 30.41
N ASP A 228 -5.33 -3.20 30.81
CA ASP A 228 -6.40 -3.18 31.81
C ASP A 228 -5.92 -2.50 33.11
N PRO A 229 -6.71 -1.57 33.70
CA PRO A 229 -6.36 -0.91 34.94
C PRO A 229 -6.02 -1.86 36.08
N GLU A 230 -6.67 -3.02 36.16
CA GLU A 230 -6.37 -4.06 37.14
C GLU A 230 -4.95 -4.62 36.95
N SER A 231 -4.58 -4.96 35.72
CA SER A 231 -3.24 -5.43 35.38
C SER A 231 -2.16 -4.38 35.66
N LEU A 232 -2.47 -3.09 35.45
CA LEU A 232 -1.56 -1.99 35.80
C LEU A 232 -1.37 -1.85 37.30
N LEU A 233 -2.44 -2.00 38.10
CA LEU A 233 -2.37 -1.96 39.56
C LEU A 233 -1.53 -3.13 40.07
N GLN A 234 -1.84 -4.35 39.62
CA GLN A 234 -1.07 -5.54 39.99
C GLN A 234 0.42 -5.42 39.65
N SER A 235 0.73 -4.89 38.47
CA SER A 235 2.12 -4.67 38.06
C SER A 235 2.85 -3.65 38.97
N ARG A 236 2.15 -2.59 39.40
CA ARG A 236 2.69 -1.60 40.34
C ARG A 236 2.90 -2.15 41.75
N GLU A 237 1.92 -2.90 42.25
CA GLU A 237 2.06 -3.58 43.56
C GLU A 237 3.18 -4.58 43.54
N MET A 238 3.30 -5.36 42.46
CA MET A 238 4.38 -6.30 42.26
C MET A 238 5.75 -5.60 42.22
N GLY A 239 5.83 -4.46 41.48
CA GLY A 239 7.02 -3.63 41.44
C GLY A 239 7.44 -3.15 42.83
N GLY A 240 6.51 -2.64 43.63
CA GLY A 240 6.76 -2.21 45.00
C GLY A 240 7.26 -3.35 45.91
N LEU A 241 6.63 -4.52 45.84
CA LEU A 241 7.07 -5.71 46.58
C LEU A 241 8.48 -6.16 46.17
N LEU A 242 8.76 -6.09 44.87
CA LEU A 242 10.08 -6.45 44.34
C LEU A 242 11.16 -5.51 44.89
N ASP A 243 10.90 -4.21 44.95
CA ASP A 243 11.83 -3.23 45.53
C ASP A 243 12.07 -3.48 47.00
N ASP A 244 11.04 -3.78 47.79
CA ASP A 244 11.15 -4.14 49.21
C ASP A 244 11.97 -5.41 49.44
N TRP A 245 11.83 -6.40 48.54
CA TRP A 245 12.63 -7.64 48.62
C TRP A 245 14.08 -7.41 48.21
N LEU A 246 14.34 -6.60 47.19
CA LEU A 246 15.69 -6.23 46.77
C LEU A 246 16.41 -5.41 47.83
N ALA A 247 15.70 -4.57 48.57
CA ALA A 247 16.27 -3.80 49.69
C ALA A 247 16.80 -4.69 50.85
N GLN A 248 16.30 -5.93 51.00
CA GLN A 248 16.76 -6.87 52.01
C GLN A 248 18.00 -7.67 51.59
N LEU A 249 18.49 -7.50 50.37
CA LEU A 249 19.75 -8.08 49.91
C LEU A 249 20.96 -7.22 50.34
N THR A 250 22.14 -7.81 50.26
CA THR A 250 23.37 -7.02 50.38
C THR A 250 23.55 -6.16 49.10
N GLU A 251 24.20 -5.00 49.24
CA GLU A 251 24.41 -4.07 48.14
C GLU A 251 24.99 -4.74 46.89
N ARG A 252 25.97 -5.61 47.06
CA ARG A 252 26.59 -6.35 45.94
C ARG A 252 25.64 -7.37 45.30
N GLN A 253 24.81 -8.05 46.09
CA GLN A 253 23.83 -9.00 45.58
C GLN A 253 22.74 -8.26 44.80
N ARG A 254 22.27 -7.13 45.34
CA ARG A 254 21.27 -6.25 44.71
C ARG A 254 21.77 -5.74 43.37
N GLN A 255 22.95 -5.13 43.31
CA GLN A 255 23.56 -4.60 42.10
C GLN A 255 23.66 -5.65 40.97
N ILE A 256 24.12 -6.87 41.33
CA ILE A 256 24.27 -7.95 40.36
C ILE A 256 22.90 -8.39 39.80
N ILE A 257 21.89 -8.50 40.68
CA ILE A 257 20.53 -8.91 40.27
C ILE A 257 19.86 -7.81 39.44
N GLU A 258 19.88 -6.56 39.87
CA GLU A 258 19.30 -5.44 39.13
C GLU A 258 19.87 -5.34 37.73
N ARG A 259 21.18 -5.36 37.56
CA ARG A 259 21.82 -5.28 36.26
C ARG A 259 21.71 -6.56 35.43
N ARG A 260 21.64 -7.72 36.05
CA ARG A 260 21.49 -8.99 35.34
C ARG A 260 20.11 -9.14 34.69
N TYR A 261 19.06 -8.65 35.36
CA TYR A 261 17.67 -8.78 34.94
C TYR A 261 17.05 -7.48 34.43
N GLY A 262 17.79 -6.39 34.42
CA GLY A 262 17.30 -5.10 33.93
C GLY A 262 16.23 -4.49 34.84
N LEU A 263 16.37 -4.67 36.17
CA LEU A 263 15.43 -4.12 37.13
C LEU A 263 15.77 -2.65 37.44
N ASN A 264 14.76 -1.88 37.88
CA ASN A 264 14.92 -0.47 38.29
C ASN A 264 15.56 0.42 37.21
N GLY A 265 15.28 0.14 35.94
CA GLY A 265 15.80 0.91 34.79
C GLY A 265 17.26 0.60 34.44
N ALA A 266 17.88 -0.43 35.06
CA ALA A 266 19.21 -0.86 34.70
C ALA A 266 19.22 -1.63 33.37
N GLU A 267 20.27 -1.46 32.56
CA GLU A 267 20.45 -2.25 31.33
C GLU A 267 20.83 -3.69 31.65
N VAL A 268 20.29 -4.64 30.89
CA VAL A 268 20.57 -6.07 31.05
C VAL A 268 22.04 -6.35 30.70
N SER A 269 22.82 -6.82 31.67
CA SER A 269 24.24 -7.08 31.50
C SER A 269 24.57 -8.57 31.56
N THR A 270 25.63 -8.99 30.84
CA THR A 270 26.16 -10.35 30.90
C THR A 270 27.03 -10.55 32.14
N LEU A 271 27.24 -11.83 32.55
CA LEU A 271 28.13 -12.12 33.71
C LEU A 271 29.56 -11.66 33.43
N ASP A 272 30.01 -11.67 32.19
CA ASP A 272 31.33 -11.20 31.80
C ASP A 272 31.46 -9.68 31.91
N ALA A 273 30.45 -8.93 31.48
CA ALA A 273 30.41 -7.48 31.66
C ALA A 273 30.41 -7.09 33.14
N LEU A 274 29.55 -7.73 33.93
CA LEU A 274 29.50 -7.51 35.39
C LEU A 274 30.81 -7.87 36.09
N SER A 275 31.53 -8.89 35.63
CA SER A 275 32.85 -9.27 36.20
C SER A 275 33.87 -8.17 35.95
N GLY A 276 33.88 -7.56 34.76
CA GLY A 276 34.76 -6.43 34.44
C GLY A 276 34.46 -5.18 35.27
N GLU A 277 33.18 -4.82 35.41
CA GLU A 277 32.73 -3.63 36.15
C GLU A 277 33.00 -3.75 37.66
N LEU A 278 32.77 -4.93 38.23
CA LEU A 278 32.90 -5.14 39.68
C LEU A 278 34.30 -5.59 40.11
N GLY A 279 35.21 -5.80 39.16
CA GLY A 279 36.58 -6.29 39.45
C GLY A 279 36.59 -7.70 40.04
N LEU A 280 35.61 -8.55 39.71
CA LEU A 280 35.48 -9.91 40.24
C LEU A 280 35.63 -10.93 39.10
N THR A 281 35.91 -12.18 39.46
CA THR A 281 35.87 -13.26 38.46
C THR A 281 34.43 -13.58 38.06
N ARG A 282 34.21 -13.99 36.83
CA ARG A 282 32.90 -14.42 36.30
C ARG A 282 32.18 -15.44 37.21
N GLU A 283 32.97 -16.42 37.72
CA GLU A 283 32.42 -17.45 38.60
C GLU A 283 32.02 -16.88 39.97
N ARG A 284 32.74 -15.88 40.49
CA ARG A 284 32.36 -15.20 41.72
C ARG A 284 31.07 -14.39 41.58
N VAL A 285 30.89 -13.71 40.44
CA VAL A 285 29.61 -13.01 40.10
C VAL A 285 28.47 -14.02 40.03
N ARG A 286 28.67 -15.18 39.39
CA ARG A 286 27.69 -16.25 39.34
C ARG A 286 27.31 -16.78 40.73
N GLN A 287 28.27 -16.99 41.60
CA GLN A 287 28.02 -17.42 42.96
C GLN A 287 27.18 -16.41 43.76
N ILE A 288 27.53 -15.11 43.66
CA ILE A 288 26.79 -14.04 44.34
C ILE A 288 25.36 -13.95 43.80
N GLN A 289 25.17 -14.12 42.49
CA GLN A 289 23.84 -14.17 41.86
C GLN A 289 22.99 -15.31 42.43
N VAL A 290 23.56 -16.54 42.53
CA VAL A 290 22.86 -17.71 43.06
C VAL A 290 22.48 -17.49 44.53
N GLU A 291 23.43 -17.02 45.32
CA GLU A 291 23.22 -16.70 46.75
C GLU A 291 22.12 -15.64 46.93
N GLY A 292 22.11 -14.60 46.06
CA GLY A 292 21.10 -13.55 46.07
C GLY A 292 19.70 -14.08 45.70
N LEU A 293 19.59 -14.91 44.66
CA LEU A 293 18.34 -15.53 44.27
C LEU A 293 17.79 -16.48 45.34
N ASP A 294 18.66 -17.27 46.00
CA ASP A 294 18.23 -18.16 47.10
C ASP A 294 17.77 -17.37 48.33
N ARG A 295 18.39 -16.22 48.58
CA ARG A 295 17.93 -15.31 49.64
C ARG A 295 16.55 -14.71 49.30
N LEU A 296 16.35 -14.24 48.08
CA LEU A 296 15.05 -13.76 47.60
C LEU A 296 13.97 -14.84 47.72
N ARG A 297 14.23 -16.08 47.31
CA ARG A 297 13.30 -17.20 47.47
C ARG A 297 12.88 -17.42 48.93
N LYS A 298 13.82 -17.26 49.87
CA LYS A 298 13.53 -17.38 51.30
C LYS A 298 12.66 -16.22 51.81
N ILE A 299 12.91 -15.00 51.33
CA ILE A 299 12.13 -13.81 51.70
C ILE A 299 10.69 -13.96 51.19
N ILE A 300 10.48 -14.33 49.91
CA ILE A 300 9.18 -14.55 49.31
C ILE A 300 8.38 -15.64 50.07
N LYS A 301 9.02 -16.75 50.37
CA LYS A 301 8.39 -17.83 51.15
C LYS A 301 7.97 -17.40 52.56
N ARG A 302 8.77 -16.55 53.25
CA ARG A 302 8.42 -16.00 54.56
C ARG A 302 7.29 -14.99 54.51
N GLY A 303 7.14 -14.25 53.39
CA GLY A 303 6.04 -13.34 53.18
C GLY A 303 4.71 -14.01 52.89
N GLY A 304 4.63 -15.34 52.85
CA GLY A 304 3.39 -16.08 52.65
C GLY A 304 2.82 -15.99 51.24
N ILE A 305 3.56 -15.46 50.28
CA ILE A 305 3.12 -15.29 48.90
C ILE A 305 3.30 -16.62 48.18
N ALA A 306 2.18 -17.26 47.83
CA ALA A 306 2.15 -18.50 47.05
C ALA A 306 2.57 -18.19 45.60
N ARG A 307 3.23 -19.15 44.94
CA ARG A 307 3.63 -19.03 43.52
C ARG A 307 2.44 -18.77 42.61
N ASP A 308 1.26 -19.30 42.94
CA ASP A 308 0.06 -19.20 42.16
C ASP A 308 -0.68 -17.85 42.33
N SER A 309 -0.27 -17.00 43.30
CA SER A 309 -0.75 -15.63 43.45
C SER A 309 0.13 -14.59 42.77
N LEU A 310 1.20 -15.02 42.09
CA LEU A 310 2.14 -14.17 41.36
C LEU A 310 2.08 -14.35 39.85
N LEU A 311 1.27 -15.27 39.39
CA LEU A 311 0.98 -15.59 37.98
C LEU A 311 -0.48 -15.33 37.66
#